data_6f17992c113870e70803baf1a12c873b
#
_entry.id   6f17992c113870e70803baf1a12c873b
#
_cell.length_a   1.000
_cell.length_b   1.000
_cell.length_c   1.000
_cell.angle_alpha   90.00
_cell.angle_beta   90.00
_cell.angle_gamma   90.00
#
_symmetry.space_group_name_H-M   'P 1'
#
loop_
_entity.id
_entity.type
_entity.pdbx_description
1 polymer ?
#
loop_
_entity_poly.entity_id
_entity_poly.type
_entity_poly.pdbx_seq_one_letter_code
_entity_poly.pdbx_strand_id
1 'polypeptide(L)'
;MYKKAVVIYDLTFFFTKKFLAASKDRTVDQMVQAARSGKQNIAEGCAAAATSSETELKLINVARASMQELLVDYEDYLRVRGLQQWSFDDERTSRTRRFCSQHELSTDFMADIEQRSDEAIANITITLIHQFDGIMAKYIARLEKDFTEEGGIRERMTAARLGYRNSQKEEIRRLTEENQQLKGTIAQLQARITQLESQLNQQ
;
A
#
# COMPACT_ATOMS: atom_id res chain seq x y z
N MET A 1 -5.64 -7.33 0.14
CA MET A 1 -5.79 -6.56 1.39
C MET A 1 -7.17 -5.90 1.50
N TYR A 2 -7.53 -4.92 0.68
CA TYR A 2 -8.82 -4.23 0.75
C TYR A 2 -10.04 -5.17 0.71
N LYS A 3 -10.08 -6.14 -0.19
CA LYS A 3 -11.17 -7.12 -0.28
C LYS A 3 -11.42 -7.87 1.04
N LYS A 4 -10.35 -8.29 1.75
CA LYS A 4 -10.50 -8.92 3.07
C LYS A 4 -11.08 -7.97 4.11
N ALA A 5 -10.70 -6.69 4.08
CA ALA A 5 -11.28 -5.68 4.97
C ALA A 5 -12.78 -5.45 4.68
N VAL A 6 -13.20 -5.55 3.43
CA VAL A 6 -14.63 -5.53 3.05
C VAL A 6 -15.36 -6.72 3.65
N VAL A 7 -14.81 -7.94 3.52
CA VAL A 7 -15.41 -9.15 4.11
C VAL A 7 -15.53 -9.01 5.63
N ILE A 8 -14.47 -8.56 6.31
CA ILE A 8 -14.51 -8.33 7.77
C ILE A 8 -15.60 -7.34 8.15
N TYR A 9 -15.73 -6.24 7.41
CA TYR A 9 -16.78 -5.25 7.64
C TYR A 9 -18.18 -5.84 7.46
N ASP A 10 -18.41 -6.57 6.38
CA ASP A 10 -19.73 -7.13 6.08
C ASP A 10 -20.14 -8.21 7.09
N LEU A 11 -19.20 -9.09 7.50
CA LEU A 11 -19.40 -10.05 8.57
C LEU A 11 -19.72 -9.35 9.90
N THR A 12 -18.99 -8.30 10.24
CA THR A 12 -19.21 -7.54 11.47
C THR A 12 -20.56 -6.84 11.47
N PHE A 13 -20.93 -6.23 10.35
CA PHE A 13 -22.22 -5.57 10.22
C PHE A 13 -23.38 -6.57 10.35
N PHE A 14 -23.28 -7.73 9.72
CA PHE A 14 -24.26 -8.81 9.86
C PHE A 14 -24.32 -9.33 11.31
N PHE A 15 -23.15 -9.61 11.90
CA PHE A 15 -23.01 -10.15 13.24
C PHE A 15 -23.67 -9.24 14.28
N THR A 16 -23.33 -7.96 14.27
CA THR A 16 -23.87 -6.99 15.21
C THR A 16 -25.38 -6.85 15.06
N LYS A 17 -25.87 -6.83 13.83
CA LYS A 17 -27.29 -6.72 13.53
C LYS A 17 -28.10 -7.95 14.01
N LYS A 18 -27.54 -9.14 13.83
CA LYS A 18 -28.23 -10.40 14.16
C LYS A 18 -28.17 -10.72 15.67
N PHE A 19 -27.02 -10.56 16.30
CA PHE A 19 -26.76 -11.08 17.63
C PHE A 19 -26.66 -10.01 18.73
N LEU A 20 -26.49 -8.74 18.36
CA LEU A 20 -26.36 -7.63 19.30
C LEU A 20 -27.46 -6.57 19.18
N ALA A 21 -28.36 -6.66 18.19
CA ALA A 21 -29.38 -5.63 17.92
C ALA A 21 -30.31 -5.33 19.10
N ALA A 22 -30.55 -6.29 20.00
CA ALA A 22 -31.34 -6.10 21.23
C ALA A 22 -30.56 -5.43 22.37
N SER A 23 -29.24 -5.31 22.22
CA SER A 23 -28.36 -4.67 23.20
C SER A 23 -28.35 -3.15 22.93
N LYS A 24 -28.64 -2.37 23.99
CA LYS A 24 -28.38 -0.91 23.98
C LYS A 24 -26.89 -0.61 24.24
N ASP A 25 -26.04 -1.59 24.12
CA ASP A 25 -24.63 -1.50 24.39
C ASP A 25 -23.91 -0.76 23.26
N ARG A 26 -23.01 0.15 23.61
CA ARG A 26 -22.17 0.91 22.71
C ARG A 26 -21.20 0.00 21.90
N THR A 27 -20.99 -1.23 22.34
CA THR A 27 -20.16 -2.24 21.67
C THR A 27 -20.56 -2.45 20.20
N VAL A 28 -21.87 -2.38 19.90
CA VAL A 28 -22.37 -2.50 18.51
C VAL A 28 -21.76 -1.42 17.62
N ASP A 29 -21.87 -0.16 18.06
CA ASP A 29 -21.35 0.98 17.30
C ASP A 29 -19.81 0.93 17.22
N GLN A 30 -19.14 0.51 18.29
CA GLN A 30 -17.68 0.38 18.34
C GLN A 30 -17.17 -0.69 17.36
N MET A 31 -17.74 -1.87 17.36
CA MET A 31 -17.38 -2.95 16.42
C MET A 31 -17.57 -2.53 14.95
N VAL A 32 -18.72 -1.95 14.63
CA VAL A 32 -19.00 -1.48 13.26
C VAL A 32 -18.06 -0.34 12.87
N GLN A 33 -17.78 0.58 13.80
CA GLN A 33 -16.87 1.70 13.55
C GLN A 33 -15.42 1.21 13.37
N ALA A 34 -14.96 0.26 14.18
CA ALA A 34 -13.63 -0.33 14.04
C ALA A 34 -13.46 -1.03 12.68
N ALA A 35 -14.42 -1.87 12.28
CA ALA A 35 -14.42 -2.53 10.97
C ALA A 35 -14.44 -1.52 9.81
N ARG A 36 -15.28 -0.48 9.93
CA ARG A 36 -15.37 0.59 8.94
C ARG A 36 -14.08 1.39 8.84
N SER A 37 -13.52 1.80 9.98
CA SER A 37 -12.26 2.55 10.07
C SER A 37 -11.11 1.78 9.42
N GLY A 38 -10.95 0.50 9.77
CA GLY A 38 -9.96 -0.37 9.16
C GLY A 38 -10.07 -0.42 7.64
N LYS A 39 -11.28 -0.64 7.10
CA LYS A 39 -11.53 -0.66 5.65
C LYS A 39 -11.25 0.68 4.98
N GLN A 40 -11.71 1.79 5.55
CA GLN A 40 -11.54 3.12 4.96
C GLN A 40 -10.09 3.57 4.94
N ASN A 41 -9.37 3.41 6.05
CA ASN A 41 -7.96 3.80 6.13
C ASN A 41 -7.08 3.03 5.14
N ILE A 42 -7.44 1.79 4.77
CA ILE A 42 -6.75 1.09 3.67
C ILE A 42 -6.98 1.78 2.34
N ALA A 43 -8.24 2.12 2.03
CA ALA A 43 -8.56 2.78 0.77
C ALA A 43 -7.87 4.15 0.66
N GLU A 44 -7.92 4.94 1.73
CA GLU A 44 -7.28 6.26 1.81
C GLU A 44 -5.75 6.15 1.78
N GLY A 45 -5.16 5.17 2.47
CA GLY A 45 -3.73 4.90 2.43
C GLY A 45 -3.25 4.55 1.03
N CYS A 46 -3.94 3.65 0.34
CA CYS A 46 -3.63 3.32 -1.05
C CYS A 46 -3.77 4.53 -1.99
N ALA A 47 -4.75 5.41 -1.76
CA ALA A 47 -4.88 6.64 -2.54
C ALA A 47 -3.74 7.64 -2.23
N ALA A 48 -3.30 7.73 -0.98
CA ALA A 48 -2.20 8.58 -0.55
C ALA A 48 -0.83 8.11 -1.07
N ALA A 49 -0.67 6.83 -1.41
CA ALA A 49 0.58 6.23 -1.89
C ALA A 49 1.21 7.00 -3.07
N ALA A 50 0.36 7.56 -3.95
CA ALA A 50 0.80 8.34 -5.10
C ALA A 50 1.45 9.70 -4.74
N THR A 51 1.18 10.22 -3.54
CA THR A 51 1.56 11.58 -3.14
C THR A 51 2.44 11.65 -1.89
N SER A 52 2.30 10.70 -0.97
CA SER A 52 3.02 10.69 0.30
C SER A 52 3.11 9.29 0.90
N SER A 53 4.29 8.68 0.83
CA SER A 53 4.58 7.40 1.48
C SER A 53 4.42 7.46 3.01
N GLU A 54 4.71 8.62 3.63
CA GLU A 54 4.51 8.82 5.06
C GLU A 54 3.02 8.78 5.43
N THR A 55 2.16 9.43 4.64
CA THR A 55 0.71 9.42 4.86
C THR A 55 0.14 8.03 4.64
N GLU A 56 0.58 7.33 3.60
CA GLU A 56 0.23 5.94 3.36
C GLU A 56 0.55 5.08 4.58
N LEU A 57 1.80 5.11 5.06
CA LEU A 57 2.25 4.33 6.20
C LEU A 57 1.43 4.63 7.46
N LYS A 58 1.12 5.90 7.74
CA LYS A 58 0.27 6.30 8.87
C LYS A 58 -1.14 5.71 8.76
N LEU A 59 -1.79 5.84 7.61
CA LEU A 59 -3.16 5.35 7.41
C LEU A 59 -3.24 3.83 7.47
N ILE A 60 -2.25 3.13 6.93
CA ILE A 60 -2.17 1.68 6.99
C ILE A 60 -1.97 1.19 8.44
N ASN A 61 -1.17 1.88 9.26
CA ASN A 61 -1.04 1.58 10.68
C ASN A 61 -2.34 1.83 11.45
N VAL A 62 -3.06 2.92 11.16
CA VAL A 62 -4.39 3.18 11.75
C VAL A 62 -5.38 2.09 11.37
N ALA A 63 -5.37 1.65 10.10
CA ALA A 63 -6.22 0.54 9.66
C ALA A 63 -5.93 -0.75 10.45
N ARG A 64 -4.65 -1.06 10.67
CA ARG A 64 -4.23 -2.22 11.46
C ARG A 64 -4.70 -2.11 12.91
N ALA A 65 -4.51 -0.95 13.54
CA ALA A 65 -4.94 -0.71 14.91
C ALA A 65 -6.47 -0.90 15.07
N SER A 66 -7.26 -0.36 14.14
CA SER A 66 -8.72 -0.53 14.15
C SER A 66 -9.15 -2.00 14.01
N MET A 67 -8.43 -2.79 13.23
CA MET A 67 -8.72 -4.23 13.13
C MET A 67 -8.30 -5.01 14.38
N GLN A 68 -7.27 -4.56 15.10
CA GLN A 68 -6.90 -5.15 16.40
C GLN A 68 -7.94 -4.81 17.49
N GLU A 69 -8.49 -3.61 17.51
CA GLU A 69 -9.62 -3.26 18.38
C GLU A 69 -10.81 -4.19 18.11
N LEU A 70 -11.17 -4.39 16.87
CA LEU A 70 -12.25 -5.29 16.48
C LEU A 70 -11.97 -6.75 16.87
N LEU A 71 -10.72 -7.20 16.81
CA LEU A 71 -10.32 -8.53 17.24
C LEU A 71 -10.63 -8.73 18.71
N VAL A 72 -10.22 -7.78 19.55
CA VAL A 72 -10.48 -7.80 21.00
C VAL A 72 -11.99 -7.83 21.29
N ASP A 73 -12.79 -7.04 20.57
CA ASP A 73 -14.25 -7.03 20.72
C ASP A 73 -14.86 -8.41 20.44
N TYR A 74 -14.40 -9.14 19.43
CA TYR A 74 -14.86 -10.50 19.13
C TYR A 74 -14.41 -11.53 20.18
N GLU A 75 -13.17 -11.42 20.65
CA GLU A 75 -12.64 -12.28 21.72
C GLU A 75 -13.40 -12.06 23.03
N ASP A 76 -13.68 -10.82 23.37
CA ASP A 76 -14.49 -10.45 24.53
C ASP A 76 -15.94 -10.94 24.40
N TYR A 77 -16.51 -10.85 23.18
CA TYR A 77 -17.85 -11.39 22.92
C TYR A 77 -17.93 -12.89 23.26
N LEU A 78 -16.97 -13.68 22.77
CA LEU A 78 -16.92 -15.11 23.06
C LEU A 78 -16.70 -15.37 24.55
N ARG A 79 -15.76 -14.72 25.16
CA ARG A 79 -15.38 -14.89 26.57
C ARG A 79 -16.55 -14.58 27.53
N VAL A 80 -17.19 -13.42 27.33
CA VAL A 80 -18.27 -12.96 28.22
C VAL A 80 -19.51 -13.87 28.14
N ARG A 81 -19.75 -14.51 27.00
CA ARG A 81 -20.86 -15.44 26.77
C ARG A 81 -20.53 -16.88 27.06
N GLY A 82 -19.30 -17.21 27.48
CA GLY A 82 -18.86 -18.57 27.72
C GLY A 82 -18.82 -19.43 26.43
N LEU A 83 -18.70 -18.77 25.27
CA LEU A 83 -18.56 -19.43 23.97
C LEU A 83 -17.10 -19.79 23.70
N GLN A 84 -16.89 -20.84 22.91
CA GLN A 84 -15.55 -21.36 22.65
C GLN A 84 -14.82 -20.50 21.61
N GLN A 85 -13.68 -19.93 21.97
CA GLN A 85 -12.71 -19.48 20.97
C GLN A 85 -11.93 -20.69 20.44
N TRP A 86 -11.94 -20.89 19.13
CA TRP A 86 -11.24 -22.02 18.51
C TRP A 86 -9.73 -21.83 18.58
N SER A 87 -9.04 -22.84 19.08
CA SER A 87 -7.58 -22.80 19.14
C SER A 87 -6.96 -22.83 17.74
N PHE A 88 -5.67 -22.46 17.65
CA PHE A 88 -4.95 -22.49 16.39
C PHE A 88 -4.93 -23.88 15.74
N ASP A 89 -4.86 -24.95 16.55
CA ASP A 89 -4.79 -26.35 16.10
C ASP A 89 -6.16 -27.00 15.89
N ASP A 90 -7.25 -26.28 16.19
CA ASP A 90 -8.60 -26.76 15.95
C ASP A 90 -8.85 -27.01 14.45
N GLU A 91 -9.47 -28.13 14.13
CA GLU A 91 -9.80 -28.48 12.75
C GLU A 91 -10.69 -27.43 12.08
N ARG A 92 -11.63 -26.85 12.84
CA ARG A 92 -12.50 -25.77 12.39
C ARG A 92 -11.67 -24.53 11.98
N THR A 93 -10.67 -24.17 12.77
CA THR A 93 -9.74 -23.06 12.47
C THR A 93 -8.93 -23.38 11.21
N SER A 94 -8.45 -24.60 11.06
CA SER A 94 -7.67 -25.01 9.89
C SER A 94 -8.50 -24.97 8.60
N ARG A 95 -9.75 -25.44 8.65
CA ARG A 95 -10.70 -25.34 7.53
C ARG A 95 -11.02 -23.89 7.19
N THR A 96 -11.28 -23.08 8.20
CA THR A 96 -11.57 -21.65 8.04
C THR A 96 -10.39 -20.91 7.44
N ARG A 97 -9.16 -21.15 7.92
CA ARG A 97 -7.94 -20.55 7.32
C ARG A 97 -7.80 -20.88 5.84
N ARG A 98 -8.05 -22.14 5.46
CA ARG A 98 -8.00 -22.57 4.06
C ARG A 98 -9.07 -21.85 3.24
N PHE A 99 -10.30 -21.83 3.72
CA PHE A 99 -11.41 -21.14 3.07
C PHE A 99 -11.09 -19.65 2.90
N CYS A 100 -10.69 -18.96 3.95
CA CYS A 100 -10.33 -17.53 3.93
C CYS A 100 -9.12 -17.22 3.03
N SER A 101 -8.25 -18.19 2.75
CA SER A 101 -7.12 -17.99 1.82
C SER A 101 -7.52 -18.14 0.35
N GLN A 102 -8.57 -18.91 0.08
CA GLN A 102 -9.03 -19.20 -1.27
C GLN A 102 -10.16 -18.26 -1.75
N HIS A 103 -10.86 -17.63 -0.82
CA HIS A 103 -12.02 -16.75 -1.08
C HIS A 103 -11.74 -15.33 -0.64
N GLU A 104 -12.08 -14.39 -1.50
CA GLU A 104 -11.81 -12.96 -1.27
C GLU A 104 -13.07 -12.08 -1.35
N LEU A 105 -14.19 -12.64 -1.82
CA LEU A 105 -15.41 -11.88 -2.01
C LEU A 105 -16.35 -12.06 -0.82
N SER A 106 -17.01 -10.98 -0.42
CA SER A 106 -18.00 -11.00 0.66
C SER A 106 -19.12 -12.00 0.39
N THR A 107 -19.54 -12.15 -0.86
CA THR A 107 -20.57 -13.11 -1.29
C THR A 107 -20.26 -14.56 -0.89
N ASP A 108 -18.98 -14.94 -0.91
CA ASP A 108 -18.56 -16.29 -0.58
C ASP A 108 -18.77 -16.61 0.91
N PHE A 109 -18.62 -15.59 1.76
CA PHE A 109 -18.79 -15.69 3.20
C PHE A 109 -20.24 -15.55 3.65
N MET A 110 -21.03 -14.81 2.89
CA MET A 110 -22.43 -14.51 3.20
C MET A 110 -23.41 -15.58 2.74
N ALA A 111 -23.01 -16.51 1.86
CA ALA A 111 -23.91 -17.51 1.25
C ALA A 111 -24.70 -18.34 2.29
N ASP A 112 -24.05 -18.78 3.37
CA ASP A 112 -24.68 -19.60 4.41
C ASP A 112 -24.65 -18.91 5.80
N ILE A 113 -24.43 -17.61 5.83
CA ILE A 113 -24.18 -16.88 7.09
C ILE A 113 -25.37 -16.94 8.06
N GLU A 114 -26.58 -16.96 7.53
CA GLU A 114 -27.80 -16.98 8.32
C GLU A 114 -27.99 -18.27 9.11
N GLN A 115 -27.38 -19.35 8.63
CA GLN A 115 -27.47 -20.68 9.26
C GLN A 115 -26.37 -20.89 10.32
N ARG A 116 -25.37 -20.00 10.37
CA ARG A 116 -24.26 -20.11 11.30
C ARG A 116 -24.60 -19.52 12.67
N SER A 117 -24.07 -20.16 13.72
CA SER A 117 -24.13 -19.63 15.08
C SER A 117 -23.27 -18.38 15.24
N ASP A 118 -23.56 -17.59 16.28
CA ASP A 118 -22.75 -16.46 16.70
C ASP A 118 -21.30 -16.87 17.00
N GLU A 119 -21.10 -18.01 17.72
CA GLU A 119 -19.77 -18.57 17.97
C GLU A 119 -19.00 -18.82 16.66
N ALA A 120 -19.66 -19.44 15.67
CA ALA A 120 -19.02 -19.75 14.42
C ALA A 120 -18.62 -18.51 13.63
N ILE A 121 -19.50 -17.49 13.55
CA ILE A 121 -19.22 -16.26 12.81
C ILE A 121 -18.12 -15.46 13.52
N ALA A 122 -18.15 -15.37 14.85
CA ALA A 122 -17.10 -14.70 15.61
C ALA A 122 -15.73 -15.34 15.36
N ASN A 123 -15.62 -16.66 15.44
CA ASN A 123 -14.37 -17.39 15.19
C ASN A 123 -13.88 -17.30 13.72
N ILE A 124 -14.79 -17.29 12.75
CA ILE A 124 -14.46 -17.04 11.34
C ILE A 124 -13.87 -15.64 11.17
N THR A 125 -14.49 -14.64 11.79
CA THR A 125 -14.03 -13.24 11.71
C THR A 125 -12.70 -13.05 12.42
N ILE A 126 -12.50 -13.64 13.60
CA ILE A 126 -11.20 -13.69 14.30
C ILE A 126 -10.12 -14.28 13.39
N THR A 127 -10.40 -15.42 12.75
CA THR A 127 -9.45 -16.06 11.82
C THR A 127 -9.10 -15.16 10.64
N LEU A 128 -10.09 -14.46 10.08
CA LEU A 128 -9.88 -13.49 9.00
C LEU A 128 -9.03 -12.31 9.44
N ILE A 129 -9.27 -11.76 10.65
CA ILE A 129 -8.50 -10.63 11.18
C ILE A 129 -7.04 -11.05 11.40
N HIS A 130 -6.76 -12.24 11.93
CA HIS A 130 -5.40 -12.75 12.07
C HIS A 130 -4.67 -12.88 10.72
N GLN A 131 -5.34 -13.41 9.70
CA GLN A 131 -4.75 -13.48 8.35
C GLN A 131 -4.51 -12.08 7.76
N PHE A 132 -5.46 -11.19 7.98
CA PHE A 132 -5.36 -9.81 7.54
C PHE A 132 -4.19 -9.11 8.23
N ASP A 133 -4.02 -9.27 9.55
CA ASP A 133 -2.91 -8.70 10.31
C ASP A 133 -1.54 -9.16 9.76
N GLY A 134 -1.41 -10.45 9.43
CA GLY A 134 -0.20 -10.98 8.82
C GLY A 134 0.11 -10.36 7.44
N ILE A 135 -0.92 -10.05 6.64
CA ILE A 135 -0.75 -9.34 5.37
C ILE A 135 -0.34 -7.88 5.60
N MET A 136 -0.99 -7.23 6.56
CA MET A 136 -0.70 -5.84 6.93
C MET A 136 0.72 -5.67 7.46
N ALA A 137 1.17 -6.56 8.36
CA ALA A 137 2.51 -6.54 8.90
C ALA A 137 3.58 -6.61 7.81
N LYS A 138 3.41 -7.51 6.83
CA LYS A 138 4.33 -7.62 5.68
C LYS A 138 4.31 -6.37 4.80
N TYR A 139 3.14 -5.80 4.61
CA TYR A 139 2.99 -4.59 3.80
C TYR A 139 3.64 -3.38 4.46
N ILE A 140 3.41 -3.19 5.77
CA ILE A 140 4.03 -2.13 6.58
C ILE A 140 5.55 -2.26 6.55
N ALA A 141 6.10 -3.45 6.82
CA ALA A 141 7.54 -3.68 6.79
C ALA A 141 8.17 -3.35 5.43
N ARG A 142 7.46 -3.62 4.34
CA ARG A 142 7.90 -3.23 3.00
C ARG A 142 7.89 -1.70 2.83
N LEU A 143 6.81 -1.02 3.24
CA LEU A 143 6.72 0.44 3.16
C LEU A 143 7.81 1.13 3.99
N GLU A 144 8.09 0.63 5.18
CA GLU A 144 9.17 1.14 6.05
C GLU A 144 10.54 0.97 5.39
N LYS A 145 10.78 -0.20 4.79
CA LYS A 145 12.00 -0.45 4.05
C LYS A 145 12.16 0.49 2.86
N ASP A 146 11.13 0.58 2.00
CA ASP A 146 11.13 1.44 0.82
C ASP A 146 11.33 2.92 1.22
N PHE A 147 10.70 3.36 2.32
CA PHE A 147 10.87 4.71 2.85
C PHE A 147 12.30 4.98 3.37
N THR A 148 12.91 3.98 4.00
CA THR A 148 14.28 4.10 4.55
C THR A 148 15.34 4.08 3.44
N GLU A 149 15.17 3.23 2.42
CA GLU A 149 16.16 3.04 1.35
C GLU A 149 16.05 4.11 0.25
N GLU A 150 14.85 4.50 -0.12
CA GLU A 150 14.58 5.39 -1.25
C GLU A 150 14.20 6.81 -0.82
N GLY A 151 13.93 7.02 0.46
CA GLY A 151 13.39 8.27 0.98
C GLY A 151 11.94 8.51 0.59
N GLY A 152 11.39 9.65 1.01
CA GLY A 152 10.05 10.07 0.64
C GLY A 152 9.95 10.53 -0.81
N ILE A 153 8.72 10.71 -1.31
CA ILE A 153 8.45 11.18 -2.68
C ILE A 153 9.19 12.49 -2.98
N ARG A 154 9.27 13.41 -2.01
CA ARG A 154 9.98 14.69 -2.18
C ARG A 154 11.48 14.49 -2.43
N GLU A 155 12.11 13.58 -1.71
CA GLU A 155 13.53 13.26 -1.87
C GLU A 155 13.80 12.60 -3.21
N ARG A 156 12.99 11.62 -3.60
CA ARG A 156 13.06 10.97 -4.92
C ARG A 156 12.88 11.95 -6.06
N MET A 157 11.89 12.85 -5.98
CA MET A 157 11.68 13.90 -6.98
C MET A 157 12.86 14.88 -7.05
N THR A 158 13.44 15.24 -5.91
CA THR A 158 14.62 16.11 -5.85
C THR A 158 15.83 15.43 -6.48
N ALA A 159 16.09 14.18 -6.14
CA ALA A 159 17.17 13.39 -6.74
C ALA A 159 17.01 13.24 -8.26
N ALA A 160 15.80 12.94 -8.73
CA ALA A 160 15.50 12.84 -10.16
C ALA A 160 15.73 14.17 -10.90
N ARG A 161 15.29 15.30 -10.32
CA ARG A 161 15.52 16.63 -10.90
C ARG A 161 17.00 17.00 -10.95
N LEU A 162 17.76 16.69 -9.91
CA LEU A 162 19.21 16.92 -9.88
C LEU A 162 19.92 16.05 -10.92
N GLY A 163 19.58 14.79 -11.03
CA GLY A 163 20.09 13.89 -12.05
C GLY A 163 19.86 14.42 -13.48
N TYR A 164 18.62 14.83 -13.77
CA TYR A 164 18.28 15.43 -15.07
C TYR A 164 19.08 16.70 -15.36
N ARG A 165 19.19 17.61 -14.37
CA ARG A 165 19.99 18.86 -14.52
C ARG A 165 21.47 18.57 -14.75
N ASN A 166 22.03 17.57 -14.09
CA ASN A 166 23.43 17.20 -14.27
C ASN A 166 23.67 16.62 -15.67
N SER A 167 22.78 15.73 -16.15
CA SER A 167 22.83 15.20 -17.52
C SER A 167 22.76 16.32 -18.57
N GLN A 168 21.87 17.29 -18.40
CA GLN A 168 21.81 18.44 -19.31
C GLN A 168 23.09 19.28 -19.29
N LYS A 169 23.70 19.51 -18.11
CA LYS A 169 24.96 20.25 -18.00
C LYS A 169 26.10 19.53 -18.74
N GLU A 170 26.20 18.22 -18.59
CA GLU A 170 27.21 17.42 -19.29
C GLU A 170 27.04 17.47 -20.81
N GLU A 171 25.80 17.39 -21.28
CA GLU A 171 25.52 17.49 -22.72
C GLU A 171 25.84 18.90 -23.27
N ILE A 172 25.49 19.95 -22.56
CA ILE A 172 25.87 21.33 -22.93
C ILE A 172 27.40 21.48 -22.98
N ARG A 173 28.11 20.91 -22.00
CA ARG A 173 29.58 20.96 -21.98
C ARG A 173 30.16 20.24 -23.19
N ARG A 174 29.68 19.02 -23.49
CA ARG A 174 30.11 18.25 -24.66
C ARG A 174 29.90 19.03 -25.97
N LEU A 175 28.70 19.55 -26.17
CA LEU A 175 28.35 20.35 -27.33
C LEU A 175 29.18 21.64 -27.43
N THR A 176 29.53 22.26 -26.32
CA THR A 176 30.39 23.43 -26.30
C THR A 176 31.81 23.11 -26.72
N GLU A 177 32.38 22.03 -26.21
CA GLU A 177 33.70 21.52 -26.58
C GLU A 177 33.76 21.15 -28.08
N GLU A 178 32.75 20.46 -28.60
CA GLU A 178 32.63 20.10 -30.01
C GLU A 178 32.54 21.37 -30.92
N ASN A 179 31.70 22.35 -30.52
CA ASN A 179 31.61 23.63 -31.21
C ASN A 179 32.95 24.38 -31.26
N GLN A 180 33.70 24.31 -30.19
CA GLN A 180 35.01 24.97 -30.11
C GLN A 180 36.03 24.30 -31.04
N GLN A 181 36.01 22.96 -31.12
CA GLN A 181 36.83 22.20 -32.07
C GLN A 181 36.45 22.49 -33.52
N LEU A 182 35.16 22.52 -33.84
CA LEU A 182 34.68 22.85 -35.19
C LEU A 182 35.04 24.25 -35.60
N LYS A 183 34.95 25.25 -34.72
CA LYS A 183 35.40 26.62 -34.99
C LYS A 183 36.88 26.69 -35.26
N GLY A 184 37.71 25.94 -34.52
CA GLY A 184 39.15 25.82 -34.79
C GLY A 184 39.46 25.23 -36.18
N THR A 185 38.75 24.15 -36.54
CA THR A 185 38.88 23.52 -37.88
C THR A 185 38.46 24.47 -39.00
N ILE A 186 37.36 25.19 -38.84
CA ILE A 186 36.90 26.20 -39.82
C ILE A 186 37.95 27.27 -40.02
N ALA A 187 38.52 27.83 -38.91
CA ALA A 187 39.57 28.84 -39.03
C ALA A 187 40.82 28.33 -39.76
N GLN A 188 41.23 27.07 -39.51
CA GLN A 188 42.37 26.44 -40.24
C GLN A 188 42.06 26.26 -41.73
N LEU A 189 40.85 25.80 -42.07
CA LEU A 189 40.44 25.66 -43.46
C LEU A 189 40.36 26.99 -44.18
N GLN A 190 39.83 28.04 -43.53
CA GLN A 190 39.80 29.39 -44.11
C GLN A 190 41.20 29.93 -44.37
N ALA A 191 42.13 29.80 -43.42
CA ALA A 191 43.52 30.18 -43.63
C ALA A 191 44.17 29.43 -44.79
N ARG A 192 43.86 28.11 -44.94
CA ARG A 192 44.39 27.31 -46.06
C ARG A 192 43.83 27.74 -47.41
N ILE A 193 42.55 28.08 -47.48
CA ILE A 193 41.91 28.62 -48.70
C ILE A 193 42.60 29.91 -49.09
N THR A 194 42.75 30.88 -48.16
CA THR A 194 43.43 32.17 -48.47
C THR A 194 44.86 31.96 -48.95
N GLN A 195 45.61 31.00 -48.39
CA GLN A 195 46.94 30.64 -48.82
C GLN A 195 46.94 30.09 -50.28
N LEU A 196 46.00 29.21 -50.61
CA LEU A 196 45.88 28.64 -51.92
C LEU A 196 45.50 29.69 -53.03
N GLU A 197 44.57 30.57 -52.68
CA GLU A 197 44.14 31.69 -53.53
C GLU A 197 45.31 32.66 -53.85
N SER A 198 46.14 32.96 -52.84
CA SER A 198 47.32 33.77 -53.03
C SER A 198 48.38 33.11 -53.94
N GLN A 199 48.54 31.78 -53.84
CA GLN A 199 49.42 31.01 -54.75
C GLN A 199 48.91 30.96 -56.17
N LEU A 200 47.60 30.87 -56.36
CA LEU A 200 46.98 30.84 -57.68
C LEU A 200 47.10 32.20 -58.42
N ASN A 201 46.98 33.32 -57.68
CA ASN A 201 47.09 34.68 -58.21
C ASN A 201 48.54 35.12 -58.49
N GLN A 202 49.54 34.31 -58.12
CA GLN A 202 50.98 34.56 -58.42
C GLN A 202 51.50 33.75 -59.64
N GLN A 203 50.65 32.93 -60.19
CA GLN A 203 50.91 32.18 -61.48
C GLN A 203 50.27 32.92 -62.71
#